data_0bccfa1c64d56fe269fcc245f124c7be
#
_entry.id   0bccfa1c64d56fe269fcc245f124c7be
#
_cell.length_a   1.000
_cell.length_b   1.000
_cell.length_c   1.000
_cell.angle_alpha   90.00
_cell.angle_beta   90.00
_cell.angle_gamma   90.00
#
_symmetry.space_group_name_H-M   'P 1'
#
loop_
_entity.id
_entity.type
_entity.pdbx_description
1 polymer ?
#
loop_
_entity_poly.entity_id
_entity_poly.type
_entity_poly.pdbx_seq_one_letter_code
_entity_poly.pdbx_strand_id
1 'polypeptide(L)'
;MSGSVITGLYFNKVEGADNGSLKMGGMGELPDDPHLMLTAREDLGNGWYTGAQLQNRFYPDSGTFRSNGYLFDAQSRLFVGNDQIEFSFGRMAGLTVAGRPYSVYGKTNANMTFASLGGIAPANIMFQPGDLSNAIAFSTNAQSGLFVRGVYSNGDSVNGTDTETTEDWSDRRHVAQFSTGWTGDHLKTAVVYSFEMPGNVKNADGTRPGERKKNTHAVHLIASYDFGGPAVSGILYASQNDWRIGPVNDLSAIVGGSDVVSNSEEGLDNL
;
A
#
# COMPACT_ATOMS: atom_id res chain seq x y z
N MET A 1 2.88 -0.76 -23.73
CA MET A 1 4.06 -0.69 -22.84
C MET A 1 4.20 0.73 -22.36
N SER A 2 4.42 0.92 -21.08
CA SER A 2 4.69 2.21 -20.45
C SER A 2 5.77 2.03 -19.38
N GLY A 3 6.31 3.13 -18.87
CA GLY A 3 7.31 3.08 -17.81
C GLY A 3 7.65 4.48 -17.33
N SER A 4 8.29 4.55 -16.19
CA SER A 4 8.78 5.77 -15.58
C SER A 4 10.22 5.57 -15.12
N VAL A 5 11.07 6.53 -15.43
CA VAL A 5 12.43 6.60 -14.89
C VAL A 5 12.56 7.92 -14.16
N ILE A 6 12.55 7.85 -12.86
CA ILE A 6 12.64 8.99 -11.98
C ILE A 6 13.92 8.84 -11.16
N THR A 7 14.79 9.82 -11.21
CA THR A 7 16.01 9.86 -10.41
C THR A 7 16.31 11.28 -9.97
N GLY A 8 16.98 11.42 -8.87
CA GLY A 8 17.36 12.71 -8.30
C GLY A 8 18.60 12.60 -7.41
N LEU A 9 19.21 13.74 -7.17
CA LEU A 9 20.25 13.87 -6.15
C LEU A 9 19.61 14.41 -4.88
N TYR A 10 19.85 13.74 -3.77
CA TYR A 10 19.40 14.22 -2.47
C TYR A 10 20.53 14.11 -1.43
N PHE A 11 20.53 15.09 -0.54
CA PHE A 11 21.43 15.12 0.59
C PHE A 11 20.63 14.81 1.85
N ASN A 12 21.04 13.78 2.58
CA ASN A 12 20.44 13.43 3.85
C ASN A 12 21.49 13.57 4.97
N LYS A 13 21.12 14.29 6.03
CA LYS A 13 21.88 14.35 7.27
C LYS A 13 20.95 14.09 8.44
N VAL A 14 21.21 13.06 9.17
CA VAL A 14 20.50 12.74 10.41
C VAL A 14 21.17 13.51 11.55
N GLU A 15 20.40 14.14 12.42
CA GLU A 15 20.90 14.81 13.60
C GLU A 15 21.66 13.82 14.50
N GLY A 16 22.85 14.20 14.93
CA GLY A 16 23.76 13.33 15.70
C GLY A 16 24.67 12.41 14.85
N ALA A 17 24.53 12.42 13.52
CA ALA A 17 25.46 11.73 12.65
C ALA A 17 26.64 12.64 12.24
N ASP A 18 27.85 12.10 12.26
CA ASP A 18 29.07 12.89 11.94
C ASP A 18 29.09 13.37 10.48
N ASN A 19 28.50 12.62 9.56
CA ASN A 19 28.53 12.93 8.13
C ASN A 19 27.13 12.85 7.50
N GLY A 20 26.84 13.81 6.62
CA GLY A 20 25.72 13.70 5.69
C GLY A 20 26.09 12.83 4.49
N SER A 21 25.10 12.25 3.82
CA SER A 21 25.29 11.48 2.58
C SER A 21 24.61 12.17 1.41
N LEU A 22 25.36 12.33 0.32
CA LEU A 22 24.80 12.68 -0.99
C LEU A 22 24.53 11.38 -1.73
N LYS A 23 23.28 11.16 -2.14
CA LYS A 23 22.87 9.96 -2.84
C LYS A 23 22.14 10.32 -4.13
N MET A 24 22.30 9.47 -5.12
CA MET A 24 21.40 9.42 -6.27
C MET A 24 20.35 8.36 -5.97
N GLY A 25 19.09 8.66 -6.20
CA GLY A 25 18.02 7.72 -5.93
C GLY A 25 16.73 8.14 -6.60
N GLY A 26 15.76 7.25 -6.59
CA GLY A 26 14.45 7.47 -7.17
C GLY A 26 13.37 6.67 -6.49
N MET A 27 13.69 6.02 -5.37
CA MET A 27 12.76 5.13 -4.68
C MET A 27 12.57 5.56 -3.23
N GLY A 28 11.30 5.63 -2.84
CA GLY A 28 10.91 5.98 -1.49
C GLY A 28 10.99 7.46 -1.17
N GLU A 29 11.78 8.22 -1.92
CA GLU A 29 11.94 9.67 -1.74
C GLU A 29 11.18 10.49 -2.79
N LEU A 30 10.71 9.85 -3.86
CA LEU A 30 9.97 10.50 -4.94
C LEU A 30 8.55 9.92 -5.08
N PRO A 31 7.61 10.69 -5.64
CA PRO A 31 6.18 10.34 -5.65
C PRO A 31 5.83 9.11 -6.49
N ASP A 32 6.72 8.65 -7.34
CA ASP A 32 6.51 7.46 -8.16
C ASP A 32 7.76 6.59 -8.20
N ASP A 33 7.57 5.28 -8.16
CA ASP A 33 8.67 4.31 -8.27
C ASP A 33 9.09 4.17 -9.74
N PRO A 34 10.40 4.21 -10.06
CA PRO A 34 10.89 3.84 -11.38
C PRO A 34 10.42 2.44 -11.75
N HIS A 35 9.78 2.30 -12.90
CA HIS A 35 9.16 1.04 -13.30
C HIS A 35 9.06 0.85 -14.81
N LEU A 36 8.94 -0.41 -15.20
CA LEU A 36 8.50 -0.85 -16.52
C LEU A 36 7.17 -1.58 -16.38
N MET A 37 6.19 -1.20 -17.17
CA MET A 37 4.86 -1.79 -17.16
C MET A 37 4.44 -2.28 -18.54
N LEU A 38 3.98 -3.52 -18.60
CA LEU A 38 3.36 -4.13 -19.76
C LEU A 38 1.86 -4.26 -19.46
N THR A 39 1.03 -3.76 -20.37
CA THR A 39 -0.42 -3.92 -20.28
C THR A 39 -0.92 -4.46 -21.61
N ALA A 40 -1.67 -5.54 -21.55
CA ALA A 40 -2.47 -6.06 -22.64
C ALA A 40 -3.95 -5.90 -22.28
N ARG A 41 -4.78 -5.52 -23.23
CA ARG A 41 -6.23 -5.40 -23.08
C ARG A 41 -6.91 -5.85 -24.35
N GLU A 42 -7.96 -6.64 -24.18
CA GLU A 42 -8.79 -7.18 -25.23
C GLU A 42 -10.24 -6.78 -24.99
N ASP A 43 -10.93 -6.33 -26.02
CA ASP A 43 -12.37 -6.04 -26.01
C ASP A 43 -13.13 -7.35 -26.23
N LEU A 44 -13.99 -7.71 -25.30
CA LEU A 44 -14.82 -8.91 -25.36
C LEU A 44 -16.20 -8.64 -26.01
N GLY A 45 -16.46 -7.40 -26.41
CA GLY A 45 -17.77 -6.98 -26.89
C GLY A 45 -18.74 -6.59 -25.76
N ASN A 46 -19.84 -5.94 -26.13
CA ASN A 46 -20.88 -5.48 -25.21
C ASN A 46 -20.38 -4.64 -24.02
N GLY A 47 -19.28 -3.88 -24.23
CA GLY A 47 -18.66 -3.05 -23.20
C GLY A 47 -17.80 -3.79 -22.17
N TRP A 48 -17.63 -5.11 -22.32
CA TRP A 48 -16.73 -5.90 -21.48
C TRP A 48 -15.33 -5.97 -22.08
N TYR A 49 -14.33 -5.97 -21.22
CA TYR A 49 -12.92 -6.14 -21.56
C TYR A 49 -12.23 -7.09 -20.59
N THR A 50 -11.13 -7.66 -21.03
CA THR A 50 -10.18 -8.39 -20.19
C THR A 50 -8.77 -7.95 -20.47
N GLY A 51 -7.83 -8.28 -19.60
CA GLY A 51 -6.44 -7.97 -19.84
C GLY A 51 -5.51 -8.47 -18.76
N ALA A 52 -4.24 -8.17 -18.99
CA ALA A 52 -3.15 -8.45 -18.06
C ALA A 52 -2.29 -7.22 -17.85
N GLN A 53 -1.75 -7.08 -16.65
CA GLN A 53 -0.80 -6.03 -16.31
C GLN A 53 0.36 -6.61 -15.51
N LEU A 54 1.57 -6.34 -15.99
CA LEU A 54 2.82 -6.79 -15.41
C LEU A 54 3.69 -5.55 -15.16
N GLN A 55 4.14 -5.34 -13.92
CA GLN A 55 4.94 -4.18 -13.54
C GLN A 55 6.15 -4.62 -12.71
N ASN A 56 7.31 -4.24 -13.20
CA ASN A 56 8.59 -4.39 -12.52
C ASN A 56 9.08 -3.03 -12.05
N ARG A 57 9.65 -2.97 -10.85
CA ARG A 57 10.32 -1.78 -10.31
C ARG A 57 11.82 -2.01 -10.24
N PHE A 58 12.57 -0.96 -10.46
CA PHE A 58 14.03 -1.02 -10.47
C PHE A 58 14.66 0.23 -9.86
N TYR A 59 15.91 0.11 -9.44
CA TYR A 59 16.72 1.23 -8.99
C TYR A 59 17.42 1.86 -10.19
N PRO A 60 17.15 3.13 -10.53
CA PRO A 60 17.70 3.76 -11.74
C PRO A 60 19.19 4.08 -11.63
N ASP A 61 19.72 4.18 -10.44
CA ASP A 61 21.13 4.44 -10.15
C ASP A 61 22.03 3.21 -10.35
N SER A 62 21.49 2.02 -10.15
CA SER A 62 22.22 0.75 -10.24
C SER A 62 21.71 -0.20 -11.32
N GLY A 63 20.49 0.01 -11.81
CA GLY A 63 19.82 -0.89 -12.75
C GLY A 63 19.32 -2.20 -12.12
N THR A 64 19.43 -2.35 -10.80
CA THR A 64 18.97 -3.57 -10.10
C THR A 64 17.47 -3.57 -9.87
N PHE A 65 16.88 -4.77 -9.81
CA PHE A 65 15.47 -4.90 -9.42
C PHE A 65 15.23 -4.51 -7.97
N ARG A 66 14.08 -3.91 -7.69
CA ARG A 66 13.71 -3.51 -6.34
C ARG A 66 13.59 -4.70 -5.39
N SER A 67 12.95 -5.75 -5.83
CA SER A 67 12.66 -6.93 -5.01
C SER A 67 13.36 -8.15 -5.58
N ASN A 68 14.25 -8.75 -4.80
CA ASN A 68 14.90 -9.99 -5.17
C ASN A 68 13.87 -11.12 -5.23
N GLY A 69 13.96 -11.96 -6.29
CA GLY A 69 13.08 -13.11 -6.47
C GLY A 69 11.76 -12.81 -7.19
N TYR A 70 11.43 -11.55 -7.47
CA TYR A 70 10.23 -11.17 -8.22
C TYR A 70 10.60 -10.47 -9.53
N LEU A 71 10.21 -11.06 -10.67
CA LEU A 71 10.35 -10.40 -11.96
C LEU A 71 9.33 -9.24 -12.10
N PHE A 72 8.11 -9.43 -11.59
CA PHE A 72 7.06 -8.41 -11.57
C PHE A 72 6.63 -8.16 -10.12
N ASP A 73 7.41 -7.36 -9.41
CA ASP A 73 7.29 -7.17 -7.98
C ASP A 73 6.10 -6.29 -7.57
N ALA A 74 5.68 -5.36 -8.43
CA ALA A 74 4.60 -4.42 -8.13
C ALA A 74 3.23 -4.95 -8.54
N GLN A 75 3.11 -5.44 -9.77
CA GLN A 75 1.87 -5.98 -10.29
C GLN A 75 2.12 -7.18 -11.20
N SER A 76 1.33 -8.20 -11.02
CA SER A 76 1.22 -9.36 -11.91
C SER A 76 -0.24 -9.82 -11.82
N ARG A 77 -1.11 -9.17 -12.59
CA ARG A 77 -2.56 -9.35 -12.46
C ARG A 77 -3.25 -9.58 -13.79
N LEU A 78 -4.29 -10.38 -13.76
CA LEU A 78 -5.33 -10.43 -14.77
C LEU A 78 -6.51 -9.57 -14.32
N PHE A 79 -7.22 -8.98 -15.24
CA PHE A 79 -8.42 -8.22 -14.94
C PHE A 79 -9.52 -8.45 -15.96
N VAL A 80 -10.77 -8.31 -15.52
CA VAL A 80 -11.96 -8.32 -16.36
C VAL A 80 -12.92 -7.27 -15.83
N GLY A 81 -13.55 -6.53 -16.71
CA GLY A 81 -14.45 -5.46 -16.31
C GLY A 81 -15.24 -4.85 -17.43
N ASN A 82 -15.98 -3.81 -17.07
CA ASN A 82 -16.70 -2.93 -17.99
C ASN A 82 -16.59 -1.47 -17.47
N ASP A 83 -17.36 -0.56 -18.03
CA ASP A 83 -17.33 0.85 -17.64
C ASP A 83 -17.77 1.09 -16.18
N GLN A 84 -18.44 0.13 -15.55
CA GLN A 84 -18.98 0.26 -14.20
C GLN A 84 -18.14 -0.41 -13.14
N ILE A 85 -17.55 -1.59 -13.43
CA ILE A 85 -16.83 -2.40 -12.45
C ILE A 85 -15.68 -3.16 -13.10
N GLU A 86 -14.59 -3.33 -12.36
CA GLU A 86 -13.45 -4.18 -12.70
C GLU A 86 -13.16 -5.16 -11.57
N PHE A 87 -12.89 -6.40 -11.92
CA PHE A 87 -12.35 -7.43 -11.07
C PHE A 87 -10.91 -7.73 -11.47
N SER A 88 -10.06 -8.00 -10.49
CA SER A 88 -8.65 -8.37 -10.73
C SER A 88 -8.23 -9.54 -9.87
N PHE A 89 -7.27 -10.31 -10.40
CA PHE A 89 -6.74 -11.52 -9.80
C PHE A 89 -5.23 -11.53 -9.95
N GLY A 90 -4.49 -11.88 -8.89
CA GLY A 90 -3.04 -12.01 -8.92
C GLY A 90 -2.34 -11.12 -7.90
N ARG A 91 -1.18 -10.56 -8.27
CA ARG A 91 -0.42 -9.66 -7.40
C ARG A 91 -0.77 -8.21 -7.68
N MET A 92 -1.12 -7.48 -6.64
CA MET A 92 -1.50 -6.06 -6.71
C MET A 92 -1.34 -5.37 -5.36
N ALA A 93 -1.32 -4.05 -5.34
CA ALA A 93 -1.21 -3.30 -4.10
C ALA A 93 -2.55 -3.20 -3.36
N GLY A 94 -2.47 -3.05 -2.05
CA GLY A 94 -3.63 -2.75 -1.22
C GLY A 94 -4.22 -1.36 -1.48
N LEU A 95 -5.44 -1.12 -0.96
CA LEU A 95 -6.20 0.11 -1.20
C LEU A 95 -5.56 1.35 -0.59
N THR A 96 -4.75 1.19 0.44
CA THR A 96 -4.06 2.28 1.15
C THR A 96 -2.60 2.46 0.72
N VAL A 97 -2.20 1.87 -0.40
CA VAL A 97 -0.88 2.07 -0.99
C VAL A 97 -0.96 3.17 -2.04
N ALA A 98 -0.25 4.28 -1.81
CA ALA A 98 -0.26 5.42 -2.73
C ALA A 98 0.31 5.07 -4.12
N GLY A 99 -0.16 5.77 -5.15
CA GLY A 99 0.35 5.62 -6.52
C GLY A 99 -0.06 4.30 -7.20
N ARG A 100 -1.03 3.55 -6.67
CA ARG A 100 -1.46 2.26 -7.23
C ARG A 100 -2.88 2.33 -7.82
N PRO A 101 -3.22 1.46 -8.80
CA PRO A 101 -4.49 1.54 -9.53
C PRO A 101 -5.74 1.51 -8.65
N TYR A 102 -5.73 0.71 -7.58
CA TYR A 102 -6.85 0.64 -6.64
C TYR A 102 -6.72 1.56 -5.44
N SER A 103 -5.66 2.37 -5.37
CA SER A 103 -5.44 3.29 -4.26
C SER A 103 -6.61 4.26 -4.10
N VAL A 104 -7.11 4.38 -2.88
CA VAL A 104 -8.13 5.37 -2.52
C VAL A 104 -7.55 6.79 -2.47
N TYR A 105 -6.25 6.93 -2.25
CA TYR A 105 -5.58 8.23 -2.25
C TYR A 105 -5.65 8.93 -3.60
N GLY A 106 -5.56 8.17 -4.72
CA GLY A 106 -5.77 8.72 -6.05
C GLY A 106 -7.19 9.23 -6.28
N LYS A 107 -8.20 8.57 -5.70
CA LYS A 107 -9.61 9.00 -5.80
C LYS A 107 -9.93 10.21 -4.94
N THR A 108 -9.23 10.39 -3.84
CA THR A 108 -9.47 11.48 -2.89
C THR A 108 -8.50 12.63 -3.04
N ASN A 109 -7.54 12.57 -3.98
CA ASN A 109 -6.44 13.52 -4.11
C ASN A 109 -5.65 13.75 -2.79
N ALA A 110 -5.77 12.84 -1.84
CA ALA A 110 -4.97 12.88 -0.63
C ALA A 110 -3.54 12.47 -0.97
N ASN A 111 -2.70 13.45 -1.19
CA ASN A 111 -1.32 13.22 -1.60
C ASN A 111 -0.45 12.96 -0.37
N MET A 112 0.04 11.73 -0.24
CA MET A 112 0.95 11.32 0.82
C MET A 112 2.44 11.63 0.51
N THR A 113 2.71 12.33 -0.59
CA THR A 113 4.08 12.59 -1.08
C THR A 113 4.91 13.36 -0.08
N PHE A 114 4.32 14.31 0.62
CA PHE A 114 5.03 15.12 1.63
C PHE A 114 5.55 14.26 2.80
N ALA A 115 4.81 13.26 3.22
CA ALA A 115 5.26 12.36 4.28
C ALA A 115 6.49 11.55 3.82
N SER A 116 6.54 11.13 2.57
CA SER A 116 7.70 10.46 1.99
C SER A 116 8.91 11.38 1.89
N LEU A 117 8.73 12.63 1.45
CA LEU A 117 9.80 13.62 1.36
C LEU A 117 10.38 14.01 2.74
N GLY A 118 9.55 13.98 3.77
CA GLY A 118 9.98 14.22 5.16
C GLY A 118 10.71 13.04 5.81
N GLY A 119 10.91 11.94 5.10
CA GLY A 119 11.50 10.71 5.65
C GLY A 119 10.53 9.89 6.52
N ILE A 120 9.28 10.31 6.62
CA ILE A 120 8.22 9.60 7.32
C ILE A 120 7.42 8.84 6.26
N ALA A 121 7.79 7.60 6.03
CA ALA A 121 7.00 6.78 5.13
C ALA A 121 5.60 6.55 5.75
N PRO A 122 4.50 6.78 5.02
CA PRO A 122 3.16 6.52 5.53
C PRO A 122 2.99 5.10 6.07
N ALA A 123 3.71 4.14 5.51
CA ALA A 123 3.77 2.77 6.00
C ALA A 123 4.30 2.62 7.44
N ASN A 124 4.98 3.63 7.97
CA ASN A 124 5.52 3.62 9.33
C ASN A 124 4.55 4.20 10.37
N ILE A 125 3.52 4.92 9.90
CA ILE A 125 2.56 5.61 10.79
C ILE A 125 1.11 5.19 10.55
N MET A 126 0.83 4.48 9.45
CA MET A 126 -0.50 4.01 9.10
C MET A 126 -0.42 2.62 8.47
N PHE A 127 -1.48 1.84 8.64
CA PHE A 127 -1.59 0.53 8.04
C PHE A 127 -1.55 0.60 6.51
N GLN A 128 -0.44 0.14 5.93
CA GLN A 128 -0.30 -0.08 4.50
C GLN A 128 0.18 -1.51 4.27
N PRO A 129 -0.65 -2.38 3.69
CA PRO A 129 -0.29 -3.79 3.54
C PRO A 129 0.79 -4.04 2.48
N GLY A 130 1.13 -3.02 1.69
CA GLY A 130 2.06 -3.15 0.57
C GLY A 130 1.47 -3.86 -0.64
N ASP A 131 2.33 -4.49 -1.42
CA ASP A 131 1.94 -5.30 -2.56
C ASP A 131 1.50 -6.70 -2.06
N LEU A 132 0.32 -7.12 -2.45
CA LEU A 132 -0.37 -8.32 -1.99
C LEU A 132 -0.33 -9.39 -3.08
N SER A 133 0.18 -10.58 -2.76
CA SER A 133 0.12 -11.76 -3.61
C SER A 133 -1.18 -12.54 -3.40
N ASN A 134 -1.50 -13.41 -4.35
CA ASN A 134 -2.69 -14.27 -4.28
C ASN A 134 -3.96 -13.47 -3.92
N ALA A 135 -4.11 -12.30 -4.57
CA ALA A 135 -5.16 -11.36 -4.26
C ALA A 135 -6.30 -11.39 -5.29
N ILE A 136 -7.49 -11.09 -4.80
CA ILE A 136 -8.69 -10.82 -5.58
C ILE A 136 -9.14 -9.41 -5.21
N ALA A 137 -9.41 -8.58 -6.20
CA ALA A 137 -9.90 -7.23 -5.98
C ALA A 137 -11.07 -6.90 -6.88
N PHE A 138 -11.88 -5.93 -6.44
CA PHE A 138 -12.87 -5.28 -7.27
C PHE A 138 -12.86 -3.76 -7.05
N SER A 139 -13.25 -3.03 -8.07
CA SER A 139 -13.39 -1.59 -8.01
C SER A 139 -14.52 -1.14 -8.91
N THR A 140 -15.38 -0.23 -8.43
CA THR A 140 -16.25 0.50 -9.33
C THR A 140 -15.44 1.51 -10.14
N ASN A 141 -15.75 1.66 -11.43
CA ASN A 141 -15.04 2.52 -12.37
C ASN A 141 -15.58 3.95 -12.45
N ALA A 142 -16.56 4.31 -11.64
CA ALA A 142 -17.15 5.64 -11.65
C ALA A 142 -16.06 6.75 -11.55
N GLN A 143 -16.08 7.66 -12.49
CA GLN A 143 -15.16 8.81 -12.52
C GLN A 143 -15.57 9.86 -11.48
N SER A 144 -16.86 9.98 -11.21
CA SER A 144 -17.43 10.86 -10.21
C SER A 144 -18.56 10.16 -9.47
N GLY A 145 -18.90 10.64 -8.28
CA GLY A 145 -19.94 10.06 -7.44
C GLY A 145 -19.42 8.99 -6.48
N LEU A 146 -20.31 8.10 -6.10
CA LEU A 146 -20.03 7.02 -5.17
C LEU A 146 -19.09 5.98 -5.81
N PHE A 147 -18.06 5.60 -5.10
CA PHE A 147 -17.22 4.47 -5.47
C PHE A 147 -17.15 3.43 -4.35
N VAL A 148 -16.91 2.19 -4.74
CA VAL A 148 -16.69 1.05 -3.82
C VAL A 148 -15.49 0.25 -4.34
N ARG A 149 -14.61 -0.17 -3.42
CA ARG A 149 -13.43 -0.99 -3.71
C ARG A 149 -13.23 -2.04 -2.65
N GLY A 150 -12.69 -3.17 -3.05
CA GLY A 150 -12.31 -4.21 -2.13
C GLY A 150 -11.11 -4.97 -2.62
N VAL A 151 -10.29 -5.47 -1.71
CA VAL A 151 -9.20 -6.41 -1.98
C VAL A 151 -9.13 -7.41 -0.85
N TYR A 152 -8.93 -8.66 -1.22
CA TYR A 152 -8.60 -9.75 -0.31
C TYR A 152 -7.37 -10.47 -0.84
N SER A 153 -6.43 -10.78 0.05
CA SER A 153 -5.23 -11.54 -0.24
C SER A 153 -5.11 -12.71 0.71
N ASN A 154 -4.86 -13.89 0.14
CA ASN A 154 -4.45 -15.07 0.87
C ASN A 154 -2.93 -15.08 1.17
N GLY A 155 -2.24 -14.01 0.81
CA GLY A 155 -0.85 -13.73 1.15
C GLY A 155 0.17 -14.69 0.54
N ASP A 156 1.41 -14.38 0.84
CA ASP A 156 2.55 -15.27 0.64
C ASP A 156 2.78 -16.08 1.92
N SER A 157 3.48 -17.20 1.81
CA SER A 157 3.98 -17.91 2.97
C SER A 157 4.86 -17.00 3.84
N VAL A 158 4.60 -16.98 5.12
CA VAL A 158 5.44 -16.23 6.08
C VAL A 158 6.79 -16.90 6.33
N ASN A 159 6.95 -18.15 5.91
CA ASN A 159 8.16 -18.94 6.08
C ASN A 159 9.11 -18.87 4.87
N GLY A 160 8.79 -18.06 3.87
CA GLY A 160 9.68 -17.78 2.73
C GLY A 160 9.87 -18.91 1.74
N THR A 161 9.20 -20.04 1.92
CA THR A 161 9.19 -21.16 0.97
C THR A 161 7.79 -21.30 0.42
N ASP A 162 7.63 -20.98 -0.83
CA ASP A 162 6.37 -21.10 -1.58
C ASP A 162 6.04 -22.57 -1.92
N THR A 163 6.43 -23.49 -1.05
CA THR A 163 6.03 -24.90 -1.18
C THR A 163 4.63 -25.04 -0.60
N GLU A 164 3.66 -24.89 -1.46
CA GLU A 164 2.21 -24.87 -1.21
C GLU A 164 1.65 -26.06 -0.44
N THR A 165 2.44 -27.08 -0.19
CA THR A 165 1.93 -28.40 0.24
C THR A 165 1.92 -28.62 1.75
N THR A 166 2.44 -27.70 2.56
CA THR A 166 2.63 -27.93 4.00
C THR A 166 2.19 -26.80 4.91
N GLU A 167 1.61 -25.72 4.38
CA GLU A 167 1.17 -24.61 5.19
C GLU A 167 -0.33 -24.63 5.44
N ASP A 168 -0.68 -24.60 6.72
CA ASP A 168 -2.05 -24.39 7.14
C ASP A 168 -2.52 -22.96 6.81
N TRP A 169 -3.82 -22.77 6.68
CA TRP A 169 -4.44 -21.45 6.51
C TRP A 169 -3.90 -20.41 7.50
N SER A 170 -3.72 -20.81 8.75
CA SER A 170 -3.23 -19.93 9.82
C SER A 170 -1.76 -19.52 9.70
N ASP A 171 -0.99 -20.18 8.85
CA ASP A 171 0.43 -19.89 8.65
C ASP A 171 0.65 -18.80 7.60
N ARG A 172 -0.39 -18.47 6.84
CA ARG A 172 -0.38 -17.42 5.83
C ARG A 172 -0.84 -16.08 6.40
N ARG A 173 -0.30 -15.02 5.85
CA ARG A 173 -0.76 -13.66 6.10
C ARG A 173 -1.99 -13.38 5.27
N HIS A 174 -3.12 -13.09 5.87
CA HIS A 174 -4.34 -12.70 5.17
C HIS A 174 -4.56 -11.21 5.34
N VAL A 175 -4.94 -10.55 4.25
CA VAL A 175 -5.29 -9.13 4.26
C VAL A 175 -6.63 -8.94 3.55
N ALA A 176 -7.53 -8.21 4.19
CA ALA A 176 -8.76 -7.75 3.58
C ALA A 176 -8.88 -6.24 3.74
N GLN A 177 -9.19 -5.53 2.67
CA GLN A 177 -9.53 -4.12 2.74
C GLN A 177 -10.81 -3.85 1.97
N PHE A 178 -11.64 -3.01 2.53
CA PHE A 178 -12.87 -2.52 1.90
C PHE A 178 -12.92 -1.00 2.01
N SER A 179 -13.35 -0.36 0.95
CA SER A 179 -13.48 1.10 0.89
C SER A 179 -14.75 1.51 0.18
N THR A 180 -15.34 2.58 0.68
CA THR A 180 -16.36 3.35 -0.02
C THR A 180 -16.06 4.82 0.13
N GLY A 181 -16.49 5.62 -0.85
CA GLY A 181 -16.23 7.05 -0.82
C GLY A 181 -16.95 7.78 -1.94
N TRP A 182 -16.73 9.08 -1.96
CA TRP A 182 -17.32 9.99 -2.92
C TRP A 182 -16.24 10.80 -3.63
N THR A 183 -16.33 10.89 -4.96
CA THR A 183 -15.48 11.75 -5.77
C THR A 183 -16.36 12.80 -6.47
N GLY A 184 -16.33 14.02 -5.95
CA GLY A 184 -17.01 15.18 -6.54
C GLY A 184 -16.01 16.22 -7.03
N ASP A 185 -16.50 17.30 -7.58
CA ASP A 185 -15.66 18.37 -8.13
C ASP A 185 -14.82 19.04 -7.03
N HIS A 186 -15.45 19.37 -5.92
CA HIS A 186 -14.80 20.02 -4.79
C HIS A 186 -14.48 19.05 -3.65
N LEU A 187 -15.45 18.24 -3.23
CA LEU A 187 -15.32 17.33 -2.11
C LEU A 187 -15.04 15.92 -2.56
N LYS A 188 -13.97 15.32 -2.04
CA LYS A 188 -13.62 13.92 -2.22
C LYS A 188 -13.38 13.29 -0.86
N THR A 189 -14.03 12.16 -0.60
CA THR A 189 -13.92 11.47 0.68
C THR A 189 -13.84 9.96 0.50
N ALA A 190 -13.21 9.28 1.44
CA ALA A 190 -13.22 7.82 1.53
C ALA A 190 -13.13 7.35 2.96
N VAL A 191 -13.73 6.19 3.21
CA VAL A 191 -13.49 5.35 4.38
C VAL A 191 -12.84 4.08 3.89
N VAL A 192 -11.76 3.65 4.54
CA VAL A 192 -11.13 2.35 4.31
C VAL A 192 -11.11 1.59 5.62
N TYR A 193 -11.68 0.42 5.63
CA TYR A 193 -11.46 -0.56 6.70
C TYR A 193 -10.46 -1.60 6.22
N SER A 194 -9.49 -1.91 7.07
CA SER A 194 -8.44 -2.87 6.82
C SER A 194 -8.40 -3.91 7.93
N PHE A 195 -8.27 -5.15 7.53
CA PHE A 195 -8.06 -6.29 8.42
C PHE A 195 -6.82 -7.05 8.00
N GLU A 196 -5.99 -7.45 8.95
CA GLU A 196 -4.89 -8.37 8.71
C GLU A 196 -4.84 -9.46 9.76
N MET A 197 -4.71 -10.68 9.32
CA MET A 197 -4.28 -11.82 10.09
C MET A 197 -2.81 -12.09 9.75
N PRO A 198 -1.87 -11.82 10.68
CA PRO A 198 -0.43 -11.85 10.38
C PRO A 198 0.04 -13.27 10.38
N GLY A 199 -0.20 -14.22 9.77
CA GLY A 199 0.30 -15.60 9.73
C GLY A 199 1.21 -16.02 10.89
N ASN A 200 1.39 -17.29 11.09
CA ASN A 200 2.26 -17.84 12.12
C ASN A 200 3.61 -18.25 11.52
N VAL A 201 4.67 -17.61 11.96
CA VAL A 201 6.04 -18.04 11.62
C VAL A 201 6.33 -19.39 12.28
N LYS A 202 6.92 -20.33 11.54
CA LYS A 202 7.44 -21.59 12.05
C LYS A 202 8.97 -21.57 12.08
N ASN A 203 9.54 -22.18 13.09
CA ASN A 203 10.97 -22.50 13.11
C ASN A 203 11.27 -23.62 12.10
N ALA A 204 12.56 -23.82 11.78
CA ALA A 204 13.00 -24.88 10.87
C ALA A 204 12.62 -26.29 11.35
N ASP A 205 12.40 -26.47 12.65
CA ASP A 205 11.96 -27.73 13.25
C ASP A 205 10.42 -27.92 13.28
N GLY A 206 9.68 -26.96 12.66
CA GLY A 206 8.23 -26.97 12.63
C GLY A 206 7.55 -26.44 13.89
N THR A 207 8.30 -26.08 14.94
CA THR A 207 7.74 -25.45 16.13
C THR A 207 7.40 -23.99 15.85
N ARG A 208 6.46 -23.44 16.62
CA ARG A 208 6.06 -22.02 16.50
C ARG A 208 6.72 -21.22 17.61
N PRO A 209 7.54 -20.21 17.27
CA PRO A 209 8.14 -19.36 18.29
C PRO A 209 7.10 -18.37 18.84
N GLY A 210 7.05 -18.29 20.15
CA GLY A 210 6.37 -17.21 20.86
C GLY A 210 4.85 -17.16 20.73
N GLU A 211 4.29 -16.04 21.16
CA GLU A 211 2.87 -15.75 21.03
C GLU A 211 2.52 -15.38 19.59
N ARG A 212 1.35 -15.83 19.16
CA ARG A 212 0.80 -15.43 17.87
C ARG A 212 0.52 -13.93 17.87
N LYS A 213 0.98 -13.20 16.85
CA LYS A 213 0.60 -11.81 16.67
C LYS A 213 -0.91 -11.69 16.59
N LYS A 214 -1.46 -10.69 17.26
CA LYS A 214 -2.90 -10.40 17.23
C LYS A 214 -3.29 -9.90 15.83
N ASN A 215 -4.55 -10.12 15.46
CA ASN A 215 -5.08 -9.58 14.21
C ASN A 215 -5.12 -8.05 14.28
N THR A 216 -4.72 -7.41 13.19
CA THR A 216 -4.75 -5.95 13.05
C THR A 216 -6.08 -5.51 12.45
N HIS A 217 -6.64 -4.48 13.01
CA HIS A 217 -7.78 -3.74 12.46
C HIS A 217 -7.37 -2.29 12.27
N ALA A 218 -7.71 -1.69 11.14
CA ALA A 218 -7.41 -0.28 10.91
C ALA A 218 -8.52 0.40 10.11
N VAL A 219 -8.75 1.67 10.42
CA VAL A 219 -9.70 2.53 9.71
C VAL A 219 -8.98 3.80 9.26
N HIS A 220 -9.16 4.16 8.00
CA HIS A 220 -8.74 5.44 7.45
C HIS A 220 -9.97 6.24 7.07
N LEU A 221 -10.08 7.46 7.53
CA LEU A 221 -11.02 8.45 7.04
C LEU A 221 -10.23 9.49 6.26
N ILE A 222 -10.52 9.61 4.97
CA ILE A 222 -9.77 10.44 4.05
C ILE A 222 -10.71 11.49 3.48
N ALA A 223 -10.30 12.75 3.50
CA ALA A 223 -11.06 13.82 2.88
C ALA A 223 -10.14 14.81 2.20
N SER A 224 -10.57 15.38 1.09
CA SER A 224 -9.98 16.55 0.48
C SER A 224 -11.05 17.49 -0.03
N TYR A 225 -10.78 18.79 0.05
CA TYR A 225 -11.64 19.84 -0.44
C TYR A 225 -10.83 20.82 -1.29
N ASP A 226 -11.31 21.05 -2.50
CA ASP A 226 -10.75 22.02 -3.45
C ASP A 226 -11.60 23.31 -3.41
N PHE A 227 -10.96 24.41 -3.06
CA PHE A 227 -11.58 25.74 -2.98
C PHE A 227 -11.56 26.50 -4.33
N GLY A 228 -11.18 25.82 -5.41
CA GLY A 228 -11.05 26.42 -6.74
C GLY A 228 -9.66 27.04 -6.99
N GLY A 229 -8.67 26.67 -6.17
CA GLY A 229 -7.26 27.06 -6.24
C GLY A 229 -6.48 26.32 -5.19
N PRO A 230 -6.50 26.74 -3.91
CA PRO A 230 -5.91 25.94 -2.85
C PRO A 230 -6.80 24.73 -2.52
N ALA A 231 -6.16 23.59 -2.27
CA ALA A 231 -6.84 22.39 -1.79
C ALA A 231 -6.32 21.98 -0.41
N VAL A 232 -7.22 21.47 0.44
CA VAL A 232 -6.87 20.93 1.76
C VAL A 232 -7.23 19.46 1.80
N SER A 233 -6.30 18.65 2.28
CA SER A 233 -6.50 17.21 2.45
C SER A 233 -6.15 16.79 3.87
N GLY A 234 -6.88 15.81 4.40
CA GLY A 234 -6.64 15.24 5.72
C GLY A 234 -6.92 13.74 5.74
N ILE A 235 -6.24 13.06 6.65
CA ILE A 235 -6.44 11.64 6.94
C ILE A 235 -6.54 11.51 8.46
N LEU A 236 -7.64 10.90 8.92
CA LEU A 236 -7.76 10.40 10.29
C LEU A 236 -7.53 8.90 10.24
N TYR A 237 -6.70 8.42 11.12
CA TYR A 237 -6.32 7.02 11.21
C TYR A 237 -6.54 6.49 12.61
N ALA A 238 -7.07 5.28 12.68
CA ALA A 238 -7.20 4.52 13.91
C ALA A 238 -6.88 3.05 13.63
N SER A 239 -6.11 2.42 14.52
CA SER A 239 -5.80 0.99 14.39
C SER A 239 -5.79 0.29 15.73
N GLN A 240 -5.92 -1.02 15.69
CA GLN A 240 -5.76 -1.91 16.84
C GLN A 240 -4.77 -3.01 16.48
N ASN A 241 -3.82 -3.27 17.35
CA ASN A 241 -2.77 -4.29 17.21
C ASN A 241 -1.94 -4.13 15.92
N ASP A 242 -1.67 -2.91 15.47
CA ASP A 242 -0.80 -2.68 14.32
C ASP A 242 0.67 -2.83 14.72
N TRP A 243 1.17 -4.04 14.64
CA TRP A 243 2.53 -4.41 15.00
C TRP A 243 3.63 -3.76 14.15
N ARG A 244 3.27 -3.16 13.01
CA ARG A 244 4.22 -2.45 12.12
C ARG A 244 4.59 -1.08 12.66
N ILE A 245 3.71 -0.50 13.42
CA ILE A 245 3.97 0.76 14.08
C ILE A 245 4.76 0.43 15.34
N GLY A 246 6.09 0.47 15.18
CA GLY A 246 7.00 0.30 16.32
C GLY A 246 6.85 1.42 17.33
N PRO A 247 7.46 1.32 18.51
CA PRO A 247 7.46 2.39 19.48
C PRO A 247 8.08 3.63 18.84
N VAL A 248 7.25 4.63 18.59
CA VAL A 248 7.73 5.95 18.13
C VAL A 248 8.21 6.66 19.40
N ASN A 249 9.51 6.66 19.62
CA ASN A 249 10.10 7.23 20.81
C ASN A 249 10.05 8.77 20.83
N ASP A 250 9.77 9.40 19.72
CA ASP A 250 9.62 10.86 19.64
C ASP A 250 8.62 11.26 18.56
N LEU A 251 7.42 11.62 18.99
CA LEU A 251 6.34 12.10 18.13
C LEU A 251 6.39 13.61 17.85
N SER A 252 7.32 14.32 18.47
CA SER A 252 7.46 15.78 18.27
C SER A 252 7.85 16.17 16.85
N ALA A 253 8.34 15.21 16.05
CA ALA A 253 8.70 15.41 14.65
C ALA A 253 7.52 15.19 13.66
N ILE A 254 6.36 14.75 14.10
CA ILE A 254 5.19 14.55 13.23
C ILE A 254 4.39 15.86 13.18
N VAL A 255 4.78 16.73 12.28
CA VAL A 255 4.03 17.95 11.99
C VAL A 255 2.80 17.58 11.16
N GLY A 256 1.64 17.55 11.78
CA GLY A 256 0.39 17.26 11.07
C GLY A 256 -0.72 16.66 11.92
N GLY A 257 -0.91 17.13 13.12
CA GLY A 257 -2.21 17.15 13.81
C GLY A 257 -2.94 15.84 14.06
N SER A 258 -2.26 14.72 14.28
CA SER A 258 -2.89 13.57 14.91
C SER A 258 -1.99 13.06 16.03
N ASP A 259 -2.55 13.02 17.23
CA ASP A 259 -1.88 12.40 18.37
C ASP A 259 -1.85 10.88 18.11
N VAL A 260 -0.68 10.37 17.82
CA VAL A 260 -0.44 8.94 17.75
C VAL A 260 0.10 8.50 19.11
N VAL A 261 -0.68 7.74 19.84
CA VAL A 261 -0.25 7.16 21.11
C VAL A 261 0.19 5.73 20.83
N SER A 262 1.49 5.46 21.00
CA SER A 262 2.00 4.10 20.92
C SER A 262 2.00 3.46 22.31
N ASN A 263 1.33 2.35 22.46
CA ASN A 263 1.58 1.43 23.54
C ASN A 263 2.54 0.35 23.07
N SER A 264 3.64 0.29 23.75
CA SER A 264 4.78 -0.54 23.55
C SER A 264 4.52 -1.95 23.20
N GLU A 265 4.89 -2.86 22.77
CA GLU A 265 4.87 -4.32 22.63
C GLU A 265 3.61 -4.93 22.01
N GLU A 266 2.43 -4.34 22.11
CA GLU A 266 1.16 -4.91 21.63
C GLU A 266 0.59 -4.27 20.36
N GLY A 267 1.23 -3.27 19.80
CA GLY A 267 0.71 -2.43 18.72
C GLY A 267 0.02 -1.18 19.26
N LEU A 268 -0.48 -0.34 18.38
CA LEU A 268 -1.27 0.82 18.77
C LEU A 268 -2.65 0.37 19.23
N ASP A 269 -2.91 0.42 20.51
CA ASP A 269 -4.26 0.37 21.04
C ASP A 269 -4.84 1.78 21.00
N ASN A 270 -5.93 1.93 20.31
CA ASN A 270 -6.50 3.23 20.08
C ASN A 270 -7.41 3.70 21.15
N LEU A 271 -7.39 4.93 21.18
CA LEU A 271 -8.30 5.87 21.83
C LEU A 271 -9.78 5.61 21.53
#